data_c42e4cbcaa2c6e7d70c2df5b67740701
#
_entry.id   c42e4cbcaa2c6e7d70c2df5b67740701
#
_cell.length_a   1.000
_cell.length_b   1.000
_cell.length_c   1.000
_cell.angle_alpha   90.00
_cell.angle_beta   90.00
_cell.angle_gamma   90.00
#
_symmetry.space_group_name_H-M   'P 1'
#
loop_
_entity.id
_entity.type
_entity.pdbx_description
1 polymer ?
#
loop_
_entity_poly.entity_id
_entity_poly.type
_entity_poly.pdbx_seq_one_letter_code
_entity_poly.pdbx_strand_id
1 'polypeptide(L)'
;MIRTFTIAILSSIFMFSAAAQDWYHEREGRFRGDRGRSQVFLQVRQDLDHIWSANRAADRERERIERTKQELTELQARLDRGQWDNGTVNDVIDSLRKSANDDRLSPRDRNVLADDANRIHDFQAMHNRGRR
;
A
#
# COMPACT_ATOMS: atom_id res chain seq x y z
N MET A 1 -22.34 -0.31 -52.63
CA MET A 1 -23.05 -0.43 -51.33
C MET A 1 -22.07 -0.70 -50.25
N ILE A 2 -21.68 0.37 -49.59
CA ILE A 2 -20.72 0.33 -48.47
C ILE A 2 -21.55 0.60 -47.22
N ARG A 3 -21.65 -0.34 -46.32
CA ARG A 3 -22.27 -0.15 -45.01
C ARG A 3 -21.38 -0.80 -43.95
N THR A 4 -20.61 0.06 -43.29
CA THR A 4 -20.68 0.35 -41.87
C THR A 4 -20.52 -0.87 -40.96
N PHE A 5 -19.29 -1.09 -40.52
CA PHE A 5 -19.01 -1.70 -39.24
C PHE A 5 -17.99 -0.83 -38.47
N THR A 6 -18.55 0.21 -37.89
CA THR A 6 -17.83 0.96 -36.87
C THR A 6 -18.79 1.03 -35.68
N ILE A 7 -18.34 0.64 -34.52
CA ILE A 7 -18.92 0.79 -33.21
C ILE A 7 -19.01 -0.58 -32.50
N ALA A 8 -17.92 -0.99 -31.86
CA ALA A 8 -17.98 -1.91 -30.72
C ALA A 8 -16.62 -2.05 -29.98
N ILE A 9 -15.77 -1.04 -29.91
CA ILE A 9 -14.48 -1.15 -29.19
C ILE A 9 -14.33 -0.13 -28.06
N LEU A 10 -15.34 0.63 -27.75
CA LEU A 10 -15.22 1.70 -26.73
C LEU A 10 -15.75 1.36 -25.34
N SER A 11 -16.33 0.17 -25.14
CA SER A 11 -16.96 -0.17 -23.85
C SER A 11 -16.07 -0.90 -22.86
N SER A 12 -14.91 -1.42 -23.27
CA SER A 12 -14.07 -2.25 -22.41
C SER A 12 -13.05 -1.48 -21.55
N ILE A 13 -12.79 -0.23 -21.89
CA ILE A 13 -11.78 0.58 -21.21
C ILE A 13 -12.33 1.25 -19.95
N PHE A 14 -13.62 1.47 -19.87
CA PHE A 14 -14.25 2.13 -18.72
C PHE A 14 -14.43 1.25 -17.49
N MET A 15 -14.52 -0.08 -17.64
CA MET A 15 -14.72 -0.98 -16.51
C MET A 15 -13.47 -1.17 -15.64
N PHE A 16 -12.28 -1.10 -16.24
CA PHE A 16 -11.01 -1.20 -15.49
C PHE A 16 -10.72 0.05 -14.65
N SER A 17 -11.10 1.22 -15.08
CA SER A 17 -10.92 2.46 -14.33
C SER A 17 -11.83 2.55 -13.11
N ALA A 18 -13.07 2.07 -13.17
CA ALA A 18 -14.03 2.11 -12.07
C ALA A 18 -13.60 1.18 -10.93
N ALA A 19 -13.18 -0.06 -11.23
CA ALA A 19 -12.71 -1.02 -10.24
C ALA A 19 -11.42 -0.53 -9.52
N ALA A 20 -10.50 0.12 -10.25
CA ALA A 20 -9.31 0.71 -9.66
C ALA A 20 -9.64 1.91 -8.76
N GLN A 21 -10.60 2.76 -9.15
CA GLN A 21 -11.06 3.88 -8.33
C GLN A 21 -11.76 3.40 -7.06
N ASP A 22 -12.57 2.35 -7.13
CA ASP A 22 -13.26 1.77 -5.98
C ASP A 22 -12.28 1.24 -4.94
N TRP A 23 -11.20 0.57 -5.36
CA TRP A 23 -10.17 0.10 -4.45
C TRP A 23 -9.51 1.25 -3.67
N TYR A 24 -9.18 2.37 -4.33
CA TYR A 24 -8.57 3.52 -3.66
C TYR A 24 -9.53 4.18 -2.67
N HIS A 25 -10.82 4.22 -2.96
CA HIS A 25 -11.85 4.70 -2.04
C HIS A 25 -12.00 3.79 -0.81
N GLU A 26 -12.06 2.48 -1.02
CA GLU A 26 -12.12 1.50 0.05
C GLU A 26 -10.88 1.55 0.95
N ARG A 27 -9.72 1.75 0.33
CA ARG A 27 -8.46 1.94 1.05
C ARG A 27 -8.54 3.12 2.01
N GLU A 28 -9.00 4.27 1.56
CA GLU A 28 -9.17 5.45 2.41
C GLU A 28 -10.13 5.20 3.57
N GLY A 29 -11.22 4.47 3.33
CA GLY A 29 -12.17 4.08 4.38
C GLY A 29 -11.55 3.18 5.44
N ARG A 30 -10.65 2.26 5.06
CA ARG A 30 -9.97 1.36 6.01
C ARG A 30 -9.05 2.09 6.98
N PHE A 31 -8.45 3.20 6.57
CA PHE A 31 -7.55 3.99 7.43
C PHE A 31 -8.27 4.96 8.38
N ARG A 32 -9.59 5.08 8.27
CA ARG A 32 -10.36 5.98 9.14
C ARG A 32 -10.67 5.35 10.49
N GLY A 33 -10.59 6.16 11.55
CA GLY A 33 -11.00 5.78 12.89
C GLY A 33 -9.97 4.96 13.67
N ASP A 34 -10.38 4.46 14.82
CA ASP A 34 -9.52 3.75 15.76
C ASP A 34 -9.02 2.39 15.23
N ARG A 35 -9.82 1.71 14.42
CA ARG A 35 -9.39 0.50 13.72
C ARG A 35 -8.24 0.76 12.76
N GLY A 36 -8.27 1.89 12.06
CA GLY A 36 -7.19 2.30 11.18
C GLY A 36 -5.87 2.47 11.91
N ARG A 37 -5.91 2.98 13.14
CA ARG A 37 -4.71 3.16 13.97
C ARG A 37 -4.20 1.84 14.55
N SER A 38 -5.08 1.02 15.10
CA SER A 38 -4.68 -0.23 15.74
C SER A 38 -4.17 -1.30 14.77
N GLN A 39 -4.52 -1.20 13.48
CA GLN A 39 -4.16 -2.15 12.42
C GLN A 39 -3.36 -1.52 11.28
N VAL A 40 -2.65 -0.44 11.55
CA VAL A 40 -1.91 0.33 10.52
C VAL A 40 -0.94 -0.54 9.71
N PHE A 41 -0.19 -1.40 10.35
CA PHE A 41 0.78 -2.27 9.67
C PHE A 41 0.10 -3.31 8.77
N LEU A 42 -1.01 -3.87 9.23
CA LEU A 42 -1.79 -4.83 8.44
C LEU A 42 -2.39 -4.17 7.20
N GLN A 43 -2.88 -2.96 7.34
CA GLN A 43 -3.48 -2.20 6.24
C GLN A 43 -2.45 -1.81 5.19
N VAL A 44 -1.26 -1.39 5.60
CA VAL A 44 -0.14 -1.13 4.69
C VAL A 44 0.30 -2.41 3.98
N ARG A 45 0.31 -3.55 4.68
CA ARG A 45 0.57 -4.84 4.03
C ARG A 45 -0.44 -5.17 2.95
N GLN A 46 -1.72 -4.90 3.18
CA GLN A 46 -2.78 -5.10 2.17
C GLN A 46 -2.57 -4.22 0.94
N ASP A 47 -2.12 -2.97 1.13
CA ASP A 47 -1.75 -2.10 0.02
C ASP A 47 -0.59 -2.68 -0.80
N LEU A 48 0.44 -3.21 -0.15
CA LEU A 48 1.55 -3.90 -0.82
C LEU A 48 1.08 -5.14 -1.58
N ASP A 49 0.20 -5.95 -1.00
CA ASP A 49 -0.37 -7.12 -1.68
C ASP A 49 -1.12 -6.71 -2.96
N HIS A 50 -1.90 -5.65 -2.90
CA HIS A 50 -2.64 -5.14 -4.06
C HIS A 50 -1.72 -4.62 -5.15
N ILE A 51 -0.78 -3.74 -4.81
CA ILE A 51 0.17 -3.15 -5.76
C ILE A 51 1.02 -4.24 -6.40
N TRP A 52 1.46 -5.20 -5.62
CA TRP A 52 2.31 -6.28 -6.07
C TRP A 52 1.60 -7.26 -6.99
N SER A 53 0.35 -7.58 -6.72
CA SER A 53 -0.47 -8.44 -7.58
C SER A 53 -0.74 -7.79 -8.95
N ALA A 54 -0.80 -6.47 -9.01
CA ALA A 54 -1.03 -5.71 -10.23
C ALA A 54 0.24 -5.47 -11.06
N ASN A 55 1.43 -5.60 -10.45
CA ASN A 55 2.71 -5.27 -11.08
C ASN A 55 3.67 -6.47 -11.05
N ARG A 56 4.12 -6.91 -12.22
CA ARG A 56 5.16 -7.93 -12.31
C ARG A 56 6.52 -7.24 -12.24
N ALA A 57 7.10 -7.16 -11.07
CA ALA A 57 8.40 -6.57 -10.90
C ALA A 57 9.54 -7.58 -11.00
N ALA A 58 10.77 -7.06 -11.18
CA ALA A 58 11.99 -7.85 -11.20
C ALA A 58 12.25 -8.56 -9.85
N ASP A 59 12.93 -9.72 -9.88
CA ASP A 59 13.11 -10.61 -8.73
C ASP A 59 13.65 -9.93 -7.46
N ARG A 60 14.58 -8.98 -7.61
CA ARG A 60 15.16 -8.25 -6.47
C ARG A 60 14.14 -7.43 -5.69
N GLU A 61 13.18 -6.87 -6.38
CA GLU A 61 12.13 -6.07 -5.75
C GLU A 61 11.05 -6.93 -5.14
N ARG A 62 10.77 -8.05 -5.78
CA ARG A 62 9.89 -9.06 -5.19
C ARG A 62 10.41 -9.48 -3.83
N GLU A 63 11.69 -9.80 -3.71
CA GLU A 63 12.30 -10.19 -2.44
C GLU A 63 12.19 -9.09 -1.38
N ARG A 64 12.47 -7.83 -1.76
CA ARG A 64 12.34 -6.68 -0.85
C ARG A 64 10.90 -6.49 -0.38
N ILE A 65 9.94 -6.56 -1.28
CA ILE A 65 8.51 -6.40 -0.97
C ILE A 65 8.02 -7.54 -0.07
N GLU A 66 8.39 -8.78 -0.37
CA GLU A 66 8.03 -9.92 0.48
C GLU A 66 8.61 -9.78 1.90
N ARG A 67 9.85 -9.33 2.02
CA ARG A 67 10.46 -9.03 3.32
C ARG A 67 9.68 -7.93 4.06
N THR A 68 9.37 -6.84 3.39
CA THR A 68 8.59 -5.74 3.98
C THR A 68 7.21 -6.21 4.44
N LYS A 69 6.54 -7.06 3.69
CA LYS A 69 5.26 -7.67 4.08
C LYS A 69 5.39 -8.54 5.33
N GLN A 70 6.46 -9.33 5.43
CA GLN A 70 6.74 -10.13 6.62
C GLN A 70 7.00 -9.25 7.85
N GLU A 71 7.82 -8.22 7.70
CA GLU A 71 8.10 -7.24 8.77
C GLU A 71 6.82 -6.53 9.24
N LEU A 72 5.94 -6.14 8.31
CA LEU A 72 4.65 -5.54 8.65
C LEU A 72 3.75 -6.49 9.43
N THR A 73 3.70 -7.77 9.05
CA THR A 73 2.94 -8.79 9.78
C THR A 73 3.48 -8.97 11.20
N GLU A 74 4.80 -9.01 11.34
CA GLU A 74 5.47 -9.17 12.64
C GLU A 74 5.25 -7.92 13.51
N LEU A 75 5.37 -6.72 12.94
CA LEU A 75 5.10 -5.48 13.66
C LEU A 75 3.65 -5.40 14.15
N GLN A 76 2.69 -5.84 13.35
CA GLN A 76 1.29 -5.88 13.77
C GLN A 76 1.09 -6.85 14.94
N ALA A 77 1.67 -8.05 14.84
CA ALA A 77 1.59 -9.03 15.92
C ALA A 77 2.23 -8.54 17.22
N ARG A 78 3.35 -7.81 17.13
CA ARG A 78 4.00 -7.19 18.28
C ARG A 78 3.15 -6.06 18.87
N LEU A 79 2.61 -5.20 18.03
CA LEU A 79 1.73 -4.12 18.46
C LEU A 79 0.51 -4.65 19.22
N ASP A 80 -0.10 -5.73 18.74
CA ASP A 80 -1.25 -6.38 19.38
C ASP A 80 -0.90 -6.93 20.77
N ARG A 81 0.37 -7.23 21.01
CA ARG A 81 0.91 -7.67 22.32
C ARG A 81 1.46 -6.53 23.16
N GLY A 82 1.32 -5.29 22.72
CA GLY A 82 1.88 -4.12 23.41
C GLY A 82 3.40 -3.97 23.28
N GLN A 83 4.02 -4.65 22.30
CA GLN A 83 5.46 -4.57 22.01
C GLN A 83 5.75 -3.59 20.88
N TRP A 84 6.90 -2.96 20.91
CA TRP A 84 7.30 -1.97 19.93
C TRP A 84 8.78 -2.04 19.61
N ASP A 85 9.13 -1.94 18.33
CA ASP A 85 10.49 -1.92 17.82
C ASP A 85 10.67 -0.80 16.79
N ASN A 86 11.22 0.33 17.23
CA ASN A 86 11.50 1.48 16.36
C ASN A 86 12.45 1.16 15.21
N GLY A 87 13.42 0.30 15.41
CA GLY A 87 14.37 -0.10 14.37
C GLY A 87 13.68 -0.77 13.19
N THR A 88 12.84 -1.76 13.46
CA THR A 88 12.06 -2.45 12.42
C THR A 88 11.06 -1.50 11.75
N VAL A 89 10.41 -0.63 12.52
CA VAL A 89 9.49 0.38 11.95
C VAL A 89 10.22 1.31 10.99
N ASN A 90 11.41 1.79 11.35
CA ASN A 90 12.22 2.64 10.46
C ASN A 90 12.63 1.90 9.18
N ASP A 91 13.00 0.63 9.27
CA ASP A 91 13.36 -0.19 8.10
C ASP A 91 12.18 -0.34 7.14
N VAL A 92 10.98 -0.54 7.67
CA VAL A 92 9.74 -0.61 6.87
C VAL A 92 9.45 0.72 6.19
N ILE A 93 9.55 1.84 6.90
CA ILE A 93 9.36 3.18 6.34
C ILE A 93 10.33 3.43 5.18
N ASP A 94 11.61 3.11 5.37
CA ASP A 94 12.64 3.27 4.33
C ASP A 94 12.38 2.37 3.12
N SER A 95 11.95 1.13 3.33
CA SER A 95 11.59 0.20 2.27
C SER A 95 10.39 0.70 1.45
N LEU A 96 9.36 1.22 2.10
CA LEU A 96 8.20 1.82 1.44
C LEU A 96 8.60 3.06 0.61
N ARG A 97 9.45 3.91 1.14
CA ARG A 97 9.96 5.09 0.41
C ARG A 97 10.79 4.71 -0.81
N LYS A 98 11.63 3.69 -0.72
CA LYS A 98 12.36 3.15 -1.87
C LYS A 98 11.43 2.64 -2.95
N SER A 99 10.39 1.91 -2.56
CA SER A 99 9.37 1.43 -3.49
C SER A 99 8.54 2.57 -4.10
N ALA A 100 8.24 3.62 -3.34
CA ALA A 100 7.56 4.82 -3.84
C ALA A 100 8.37 5.59 -4.88
N ASN A 101 9.69 5.43 -4.93
CA ASN A 101 10.57 6.03 -5.93
C ASN A 101 10.85 5.12 -7.14
N ASP A 102 10.19 3.97 -7.22
CA ASP A 102 10.37 3.04 -8.33
C ASP A 102 9.57 3.48 -9.55
N ASP A 103 10.27 3.88 -10.61
CA ASP A 103 9.68 4.38 -11.87
C ASP A 103 8.83 3.33 -12.61
N ARG A 104 8.98 2.05 -12.29
CA ARG A 104 8.19 0.96 -12.89
C ARG A 104 6.77 0.88 -12.35
N LEU A 105 6.52 1.47 -11.19
CA LEU A 105 5.19 1.60 -10.64
C LEU A 105 4.45 2.79 -11.25
N SER A 106 3.13 2.70 -11.34
CA SER A 106 2.31 3.84 -11.74
C SER A 106 2.47 5.00 -10.74
N PRO A 107 2.31 6.26 -11.19
CA PRO A 107 2.35 7.41 -10.27
C PRO A 107 1.37 7.26 -9.09
N ARG A 108 0.24 6.65 -9.33
CA ARG A 108 -0.80 6.44 -8.31
C ARG A 108 -0.37 5.41 -7.28
N ASP A 109 0.23 4.30 -7.68
CA ASP A 109 0.77 3.29 -6.77
C ASP A 109 1.96 3.82 -5.98
N ARG A 110 2.82 4.62 -6.60
CA ARG A 110 3.90 5.33 -5.89
C ARG A 110 3.37 6.27 -4.82
N ASN A 111 2.31 7.01 -5.11
CA ASN A 111 1.65 7.87 -4.12
C ASN A 111 1.04 7.08 -2.96
N VAL A 112 0.45 5.93 -3.22
CA VAL A 112 -0.05 5.03 -2.16
C VAL A 112 1.08 4.60 -1.24
N LEU A 113 2.22 4.18 -1.78
CA LEU A 113 3.37 3.74 -0.96
C LEU A 113 4.01 4.90 -0.17
N ALA A 114 4.10 6.09 -0.76
CA ALA A 114 4.55 7.28 -0.05
C ALA A 114 3.61 7.66 1.10
N ASP A 115 2.31 7.58 0.87
CA ASP A 115 1.29 7.81 1.88
C ASP A 115 1.35 6.77 3.00
N ASP A 116 1.54 5.50 2.67
CA ASP A 116 1.73 4.42 3.64
C ASP A 116 2.96 4.65 4.53
N ALA A 117 4.08 5.08 3.95
CA ALA A 117 5.27 5.44 4.71
C ALA A 117 4.99 6.59 5.69
N ASN A 118 4.25 7.60 5.25
CA ASN A 118 3.87 8.73 6.10
C ASN A 118 2.90 8.30 7.22
N ARG A 119 1.95 7.43 6.95
CA ARG A 119 1.01 6.90 7.96
C ARG A 119 1.73 6.13 9.05
N ILE A 120 2.69 5.28 8.68
CA ILE A 120 3.51 4.56 9.67
C ILE A 120 4.39 5.53 10.47
N HIS A 121 5.00 6.50 9.80
CA HIS A 121 5.82 7.52 10.47
C HIS A 121 4.99 8.34 11.48
N ASP A 122 3.80 8.77 11.12
CA ASP A 122 2.90 9.52 12.00
C ASP A 122 2.44 8.66 13.19
N PHE A 123 2.11 7.41 12.94
CA PHE A 123 1.77 6.45 13.99
C PHE A 123 2.94 6.24 14.96
N GLN A 124 4.16 6.09 14.45
CA GLN A 124 5.38 5.99 15.26
C GLN A 124 5.57 7.23 16.14
N ALA A 125 5.39 8.42 15.58
CA ALA A 125 5.51 9.66 16.33
C ALA A 125 4.49 9.77 17.47
N MET A 126 3.26 9.34 17.23
CA MET A 126 2.23 9.29 18.26
C MET A 126 2.54 8.27 19.34
N HIS A 127 2.98 7.06 18.95
CA HIS A 127 3.36 6.00 19.86
C HIS A 127 4.50 6.42 20.78
N ASN A 128 5.55 7.05 20.24
CA ASN A 128 6.69 7.51 21.00
C ASN A 128 6.34 8.66 21.96
N ARG A 129 5.38 9.51 21.61
CA ARG A 129 4.88 10.58 22.50
C ARG A 129 4.09 10.04 23.69
N GLY A 130 3.31 9.00 23.48
CA GLY A 130 2.51 8.37 24.54
C GLY A 130 3.33 7.62 25.59
N ARG A 131 4.63 7.39 25.32
CA ARG A 131 5.57 6.72 26.25
C ARG A 131 6.33 7.67 27.17
N ARG A 132 6.17 8.95 26.99
CA ARG A 132 6.76 10.00 27.86
C ARG A 132 5.75 10.44 28.91
#